data_1cfceefe0b2ccfb3527e85b9922bc45b
#
_entry.id   1cfceefe0b2ccfb3527e85b9922bc45b
#
_cell.length_a   1.000
_cell.length_b   1.000
_cell.length_c   1.000
_cell.angle_alpha   90.00
_cell.angle_beta   90.00
_cell.angle_gamma   90.00
#
_symmetry.space_group_name_H-M   'P 1'
#
loop_
_entity.id
_entity.type
_entity.pdbx_description
1 polymer ?
#
loop_
_entity_poly.entity_id
_entity_poly.type
_entity_poly.pdbx_seq_one_letter_code
_entity_poly.pdbx_strand_id
1 'polypeptide(L)'
;MSSYRRAAIVAWALIGLLLGHTLAYAATFRDPQVLLHVLQDTGHNWLSLTPVFVGLLIALLVVTSARSSTVSTSLRRRYVTIAALQLCAYIAVEVLERMAHGSSLSDVVAGLTSGYGPTLLAFGLAAQLLVAAGTTLLSRAIERVVAHLRAVSPQRAAPASNAHRITAQQVRLHPRLGGLAQGVRAPPLS
;
A
#
# COMPACT_ATOMS: atom_id res chain seq x y z
N MET A 1 -2.77 -12.10 -1.91
CA MET A 1 -2.30 -10.70 -2.11
C MET A 1 -0.82 -10.77 -2.43
N SER A 2 -0.35 -10.12 -3.50
CA SER A 2 1.08 -10.05 -3.82
C SER A 2 1.84 -9.31 -2.71
N SER A 3 3.10 -9.69 -2.45
CA SER A 3 3.99 -9.06 -1.46
C SER A 3 4.12 -7.55 -1.68
N TYR A 4 4.20 -7.11 -2.93
CA TYR A 4 4.25 -5.68 -3.30
C TYR A 4 3.04 -4.87 -2.83
N ARG A 5 1.85 -5.46 -2.83
CA ARG A 5 0.65 -4.77 -2.37
C ARG A 5 0.64 -4.59 -0.85
N ARG A 6 1.11 -5.59 -0.10
CA ARG A 6 1.26 -5.45 1.36
C ARG A 6 2.29 -4.37 1.69
N ALA A 7 3.44 -4.38 1.01
CA ALA A 7 4.47 -3.37 1.18
C ALA A 7 3.95 -1.95 0.89
N ALA A 8 3.17 -1.76 -0.17
CA ALA A 8 2.58 -0.45 -0.48
C ALA A 8 1.59 0.02 0.60
N ILE A 9 0.74 -0.86 1.15
CA ILE A 9 -0.19 -0.49 2.24
C ILE A 9 0.60 -0.10 3.49
N VAL A 10 1.64 -0.86 3.86
CA VAL A 10 2.50 -0.55 5.00
C VAL A 10 3.22 0.79 4.80
N ALA A 11 3.79 1.02 3.62
CA ALA A 11 4.45 2.29 3.31
C ALA A 11 3.48 3.49 3.42
N TRP A 12 2.25 3.37 2.91
CA TRP A 12 1.22 4.39 3.09
C TRP A 12 0.83 4.60 4.55
N ALA A 13 0.73 3.53 5.32
CA ALA A 13 0.45 3.63 6.75
C ALA A 13 1.59 4.35 7.50
N LEU A 14 2.85 4.05 7.18
CA LEU A 14 4.02 4.70 7.76
C LEU A 14 4.11 6.20 7.40
N ILE A 15 3.89 6.57 6.13
CA ILE A 15 3.81 7.99 5.73
C ILE A 15 2.74 8.71 6.57
N GLY A 16 1.58 8.10 6.66
CA GLY A 16 0.48 8.69 7.40
C GLY A 16 0.76 8.79 8.90
N LEU A 17 1.40 7.77 9.49
CA LEU A 17 1.82 7.80 10.88
C LEU A 17 2.75 8.99 11.16
N LEU A 18 3.81 9.14 10.36
CA LEU A 18 4.79 10.22 10.50
C LEU A 18 4.13 11.60 10.37
N LEU A 19 3.34 11.79 9.32
CA LEU A 19 2.64 13.05 9.09
C LEU A 19 1.61 13.35 10.18
N GLY A 20 0.80 12.36 10.56
CA GLY A 20 -0.22 12.53 11.58
C GLY A 20 0.37 12.79 12.95
N HIS A 21 1.49 12.13 13.30
CA HIS A 21 2.21 12.36 14.54
C HIS A 21 2.77 13.79 14.59
N THR A 22 3.46 14.23 13.53
CA THR A 22 3.97 15.60 13.43
C THR A 22 2.86 16.64 13.53
N LEU A 23 1.72 16.41 12.85
CA LEU A 23 0.56 17.31 12.91
C LEU A 23 -0.07 17.36 14.30
N ALA A 24 -0.13 16.23 15.03
CA ALA A 24 -0.66 16.18 16.39
C ALA A 24 0.13 17.08 17.35
N TYR A 25 1.45 16.96 17.31
CA TYR A 25 2.34 17.80 18.11
C TYR A 25 2.26 19.27 17.71
N ALA A 26 2.30 19.58 16.42
CA ALA A 26 2.20 20.96 15.92
C ALA A 26 0.84 21.61 16.25
N ALA A 27 -0.24 20.84 16.27
CA ALA A 27 -1.57 21.35 16.63
C ALA A 27 -1.71 21.57 18.15
N THR A 28 -1.07 20.73 18.95
CA THR A 28 -1.12 20.83 20.42
C THR A 28 -0.22 21.94 20.94
N PHE A 29 0.97 22.08 20.40
CA PHE A 29 1.98 23.03 20.82
C PHE A 29 2.22 24.08 19.73
N ARG A 30 1.48 25.19 19.80
CA ARG A 30 1.53 26.26 18.78
C ARG A 30 2.78 27.11 18.83
N ASP A 31 3.42 27.21 20.00
CA ASP A 31 4.69 27.90 20.17
C ASP A 31 5.84 26.98 19.73
N PRO A 32 6.64 27.37 18.72
CA PRO A 32 7.74 26.57 18.24
C PRO A 32 8.80 26.23 19.29
N GLN A 33 9.04 27.13 20.27
CA GLN A 33 10.02 26.86 21.32
C GLN A 33 9.51 25.83 22.32
N VAL A 34 8.25 25.96 22.73
CA VAL A 34 7.58 24.96 23.57
C VAL A 34 7.53 23.60 22.86
N LEU A 35 7.19 23.60 21.57
CA LEU A 35 7.20 22.38 20.77
C LEU A 35 8.57 21.71 20.76
N LEU A 36 9.65 22.45 20.49
CA LEU A 36 11.01 21.91 20.47
C LEU A 36 11.42 21.33 21.83
N HIS A 37 11.09 22.03 22.91
CA HIS A 37 11.37 21.56 24.26
C HIS A 37 10.62 20.25 24.58
N VAL A 38 9.32 20.22 24.29
CA VAL A 38 8.51 19.00 24.47
C VAL A 38 9.02 17.83 23.64
N LEU A 39 9.41 18.07 22.37
CA LEU A 39 9.97 17.01 21.51
C LEU A 39 11.30 16.47 22.05
N GLN A 40 12.13 17.32 22.67
CA GLN A 40 13.38 16.90 23.31
C GLN A 40 13.12 16.08 24.58
N ASP A 41 12.22 16.55 25.43
CA ASP A 41 11.93 15.91 26.73
C ASP A 41 11.19 14.58 26.57
N THR A 42 10.38 14.45 25.51
CA THR A 42 9.60 13.23 25.24
C THR A 42 10.27 12.26 24.27
N GLY A 43 11.50 12.56 23.81
CA GLY A 43 12.25 11.69 22.91
C GLY A 43 11.83 11.72 21.43
N HIS A 44 10.98 12.68 21.06
CA HIS A 44 10.46 12.83 19.72
C HIS A 44 11.37 13.62 18.76
N ASN A 45 12.67 13.74 19.06
CA ASN A 45 13.64 14.47 18.22
C ASN A 45 13.70 13.96 16.78
N TRP A 46 13.38 12.69 16.57
CA TRP A 46 13.34 12.08 15.24
C TRP A 46 12.23 12.67 14.34
N LEU A 47 11.24 13.37 14.89
CA LEU A 47 10.20 14.06 14.10
C LEU A 47 10.78 15.14 13.19
N SER A 48 11.94 15.70 13.50
CA SER A 48 12.67 16.62 12.62
C SER A 48 13.10 15.96 11.30
N LEU A 49 13.25 14.64 11.28
CA LEU A 49 13.60 13.84 10.10
C LEU A 49 12.39 13.40 9.28
N THR A 50 11.17 13.72 9.73
CA THR A 50 9.92 13.33 9.03
C THR A 50 9.93 13.67 7.53
N PRO A 51 10.36 14.87 7.06
CA PRO A 51 10.38 15.18 5.63
C PRO A 51 11.27 14.22 4.82
N VAL A 52 12.41 13.81 5.38
CA VAL A 52 13.34 12.86 4.75
C VAL A 52 12.69 11.48 4.62
N PHE A 53 12.14 10.96 5.72
CA PHE A 53 11.47 9.66 5.72
C PHE A 53 10.26 9.64 4.79
N VAL A 54 9.43 10.69 4.80
CA VAL A 54 8.29 10.82 3.89
C VAL A 54 8.75 10.84 2.44
N GLY A 55 9.81 11.58 2.12
CA GLY A 55 10.38 11.62 0.77
C GLY A 55 10.85 10.23 0.29
N LEU A 56 11.58 9.50 1.13
CA LEU A 56 12.04 8.14 0.83
C LEU A 56 10.86 7.16 0.63
N LEU A 57 9.84 7.25 1.49
CA LEU A 57 8.65 6.40 1.38
C LEU A 57 7.84 6.70 0.12
N ILE A 58 7.71 7.97 -0.28
CA ILE A 58 7.08 8.37 -1.55
C ILE A 58 7.86 7.79 -2.73
N ALA A 59 9.19 7.90 -2.74
CA ALA A 59 10.02 7.32 -3.79
C ALA A 59 9.83 5.79 -3.89
N LEU A 60 9.81 5.10 -2.75
CA LEU A 60 9.53 3.66 -2.68
C LEU A 60 8.13 3.33 -3.23
N LEU A 61 7.13 4.14 -2.92
CA LEU A 61 5.77 3.95 -3.41
C LEU A 61 5.66 4.12 -4.92
N VAL A 62 6.33 5.11 -5.50
CA VAL A 62 6.37 5.30 -6.95
C VAL A 62 6.98 4.08 -7.62
N VAL A 63 8.12 3.58 -7.12
CA VAL A 63 8.79 2.39 -7.66
C VAL A 63 7.93 1.13 -7.53
N THR A 64 7.30 0.92 -6.37
CA THR A 64 6.45 -0.27 -6.15
C THR A 64 5.14 -0.20 -6.94
N SER A 65 4.55 1.00 -7.10
CA SER A 65 3.35 1.20 -7.92
C SER A 65 3.62 0.97 -9.41
N ALA A 66 4.82 1.34 -9.87
CA ALA A 66 5.24 1.07 -11.25
C ALA A 66 5.39 -0.43 -11.55
N ARG A 67 5.55 -1.28 -10.54
CA ARG A 67 5.72 -2.74 -10.68
C ARG A 67 4.45 -3.54 -10.39
N SER A 68 3.45 -2.95 -9.73
CA SER A 68 2.23 -3.66 -9.34
C SER A 68 1.18 -3.65 -10.45
N SER A 69 0.56 -4.80 -10.73
CA SER A 69 -0.68 -4.86 -11.51
C SER A 69 -1.83 -4.30 -10.66
N THR A 70 -2.63 -3.42 -11.25
CA THR A 70 -3.75 -2.73 -10.58
C THR A 70 -4.88 -3.72 -10.26
N VAL A 71 -4.93 -4.21 -9.03
CA VAL A 71 -6.13 -4.91 -8.53
C VAL A 71 -6.95 -3.89 -7.74
N SER A 72 -8.15 -3.58 -8.26
CA SER A 72 -9.10 -2.66 -7.65
C SER A 72 -9.59 -3.20 -6.29
N THR A 73 -9.10 -2.63 -5.19
CA THR A 73 -9.77 -2.75 -3.88
C THR A 73 -10.74 -1.60 -3.69
N SER A 74 -11.86 -1.84 -2.98
CA SER A 74 -12.76 -0.75 -2.63
C SER A 74 -12.04 0.31 -1.81
N LEU A 75 -12.34 1.58 -2.07
CA LEU A 75 -11.75 2.74 -1.38
C LEU A 75 -11.97 2.64 0.14
N ARG A 76 -13.19 2.26 0.54
CA ARG A 76 -13.57 2.09 1.95
C ARG A 76 -12.67 1.06 2.65
N ARG A 77 -12.46 -0.11 2.05
CA ARG A 77 -11.62 -1.15 2.66
C ARG A 77 -10.17 -0.69 2.80
N ARG A 78 -9.65 0.02 1.80
CA ARG A 78 -8.29 0.58 1.86
C ARG A 78 -8.17 1.61 2.98
N TYR A 79 -9.10 2.57 3.05
CA TYR A 79 -9.14 3.56 4.11
C TYR A 79 -9.17 2.93 5.49
N VAL A 80 -10.10 2.01 5.74
CA VAL A 80 -10.21 1.34 7.03
C VAL A 80 -8.92 0.60 7.40
N THR A 81 -8.29 -0.08 6.44
CA THR A 81 -7.02 -0.78 6.70
C THR A 81 -5.89 0.18 7.05
N ILE A 82 -5.73 1.27 6.28
CA ILE A 82 -4.69 2.28 6.53
C ILE A 82 -4.95 2.98 7.87
N ALA A 83 -6.18 3.42 8.12
CA ALA A 83 -6.57 4.09 9.37
C ALA A 83 -6.33 3.19 10.59
N ALA A 84 -6.73 1.93 10.54
CA ALA A 84 -6.50 0.99 11.64
C ALA A 84 -5.00 0.79 11.92
N LEU A 85 -4.19 0.61 10.88
CA LEU A 85 -2.73 0.48 11.03
C LEU A 85 -2.10 1.75 11.61
N GLN A 86 -2.52 2.93 11.16
CA GLN A 86 -2.02 4.21 11.66
C GLN A 86 -2.41 4.45 13.11
N LEU A 87 -3.66 4.19 13.48
CA LEU A 87 -4.14 4.36 14.85
C LEU A 87 -3.43 3.42 15.83
N CYS A 88 -3.31 2.14 15.48
CA CYS A 88 -2.58 1.17 16.29
C CYS A 88 -1.10 1.56 16.43
N ALA A 89 -0.46 1.94 15.33
CA ALA A 89 0.95 2.33 15.33
C ALA A 89 1.17 3.64 16.11
N TYR A 90 0.27 4.63 15.98
CA TYR A 90 0.32 5.87 16.74
C TYR A 90 0.30 5.62 18.25
N ILE A 91 -0.67 4.83 18.73
CA ILE A 91 -0.76 4.48 20.15
C ILE A 91 0.47 3.69 20.60
N ALA A 92 0.93 2.73 19.79
CA ALA A 92 2.10 1.94 20.12
C ALA A 92 3.37 2.80 20.22
N VAL A 93 3.60 3.71 19.28
CA VAL A 93 4.74 4.64 19.30
C VAL A 93 4.68 5.52 20.53
N GLU A 94 3.53 6.15 20.81
CA GLU A 94 3.34 7.03 21.96
C GLU A 94 3.63 6.33 23.31
N VAL A 95 3.20 5.07 23.43
CA VAL A 95 3.48 4.25 24.62
C VAL A 95 4.95 3.85 24.70
N LEU A 96 5.51 3.34 23.59
CA LEU A 96 6.88 2.81 23.57
C LEU A 96 7.91 3.91 23.80
N GLU A 97 7.70 5.11 23.23
CA GLU A 97 8.62 6.22 23.42
C GLU A 97 8.68 6.70 24.87
N ARG A 98 7.52 6.83 25.52
CA ARG A 98 7.47 7.19 26.94
C ARG A 98 8.14 6.14 27.83
N MET A 99 7.91 4.85 27.53
CA MET A 99 8.57 3.75 28.25
C MET A 99 10.10 3.73 28.02
N ALA A 100 10.55 4.02 26.79
CA ALA A 100 11.97 4.11 26.47
C ALA A 100 12.68 5.27 27.21
N HIS A 101 11.92 6.31 27.61
CA HIS A 101 12.43 7.43 28.44
C HIS A 101 12.27 7.17 29.95
N GLY A 102 12.05 5.93 30.35
CA GLY A 102 12.05 5.52 31.76
C GLY A 102 10.70 5.65 32.46
N SER A 103 9.60 5.98 31.76
CA SER A 103 8.27 5.97 32.33
C SER A 103 7.78 4.54 32.58
N SER A 104 7.18 4.28 33.72
CA SER A 104 6.44 3.04 33.93
C SER A 104 5.12 3.03 33.14
N LEU A 105 4.52 1.89 32.91
CA LEU A 105 3.24 1.81 32.19
C LEU A 105 2.14 2.61 32.92
N SER A 106 2.15 2.63 34.26
CA SER A 106 1.23 3.45 35.06
C SER A 106 1.42 4.94 34.80
N ASP A 107 2.68 5.43 34.71
CA ASP A 107 3.00 6.82 34.41
C ASP A 107 2.58 7.20 33.00
N VAL A 108 2.76 6.30 32.03
CA VAL A 108 2.29 6.50 30.65
C VAL A 108 0.78 6.67 30.63
N VAL A 109 0.03 5.78 31.29
CA VAL A 109 -1.43 5.88 31.36
C VAL A 109 -1.87 7.16 32.06
N ALA A 110 -1.26 7.51 33.20
CA ALA A 110 -1.52 8.75 33.91
C ALA A 110 -1.24 9.97 33.02
N GLY A 111 -0.09 9.99 32.32
CA GLY A 111 0.28 11.07 31.41
C GLY A 111 -0.65 11.21 30.20
N LEU A 112 -1.21 10.12 29.69
CA LEU A 112 -2.17 10.17 28.59
C LEU A 112 -3.56 10.62 29.04
N THR A 113 -3.89 10.47 30.33
CA THR A 113 -5.21 10.80 30.89
C THR A 113 -5.26 12.12 31.65
N SER A 114 -4.11 12.79 31.86
CA SER A 114 -3.99 14.05 32.60
C SER A 114 -3.21 15.11 31.83
N GLY A 115 -3.30 16.34 32.25
CA GLY A 115 -2.59 17.48 31.65
C GLY A 115 -2.90 17.65 30.16
N TYR A 116 -1.86 17.73 29.34
CA TYR A 116 -1.97 17.84 27.87
C TYR A 116 -2.24 16.50 27.17
N GLY A 117 -2.12 15.36 27.88
CA GLY A 117 -2.24 14.04 27.33
C GLY A 117 -3.55 13.78 26.58
N PRO A 118 -4.72 14.06 27.15
CA PRO A 118 -6.00 13.86 26.47
C PRO A 118 -6.13 14.70 25.19
N THR A 119 -5.64 15.93 25.22
CA THR A 119 -5.66 16.84 24.06
C THR A 119 -4.74 16.34 22.97
N LEU A 120 -3.50 15.95 23.30
CA LEU A 120 -2.54 15.37 22.37
C LEU A 120 -3.09 14.08 21.76
N LEU A 121 -3.67 13.20 22.57
CA LEU A 121 -4.27 11.95 22.10
C LEU A 121 -5.44 12.22 21.15
N ALA A 122 -6.34 13.14 21.49
CA ALA A 122 -7.48 13.49 20.65
C ALA A 122 -7.05 14.09 19.30
N PHE A 123 -6.11 15.06 19.32
CA PHE A 123 -5.56 15.62 18.09
C PHE A 123 -4.78 14.57 17.29
N GLY A 124 -4.03 13.69 17.94
CA GLY A 124 -3.31 12.61 17.31
C GLY A 124 -4.25 11.64 16.59
N LEU A 125 -5.29 11.16 17.25
CA LEU A 125 -6.29 10.27 16.64
C LEU A 125 -7.02 10.96 15.46
N ALA A 126 -7.42 12.22 15.62
CA ALA A 126 -8.06 12.99 14.56
C ALA A 126 -7.12 13.18 13.36
N ALA A 127 -5.86 13.57 13.62
CA ALA A 127 -4.85 13.73 12.58
C ALA A 127 -4.60 12.42 11.82
N GLN A 128 -4.50 11.28 12.52
CA GLN A 128 -4.33 9.97 11.87
C GLN A 128 -5.50 9.62 10.94
N LEU A 129 -6.74 9.89 11.34
CA LEU A 129 -7.91 9.64 10.49
C LEU A 129 -7.93 10.54 9.25
N LEU A 130 -7.60 11.82 9.39
CA LEU A 130 -7.52 12.77 8.27
C LEU A 130 -6.41 12.40 7.30
N VAL A 131 -5.23 12.07 7.82
CA VAL A 131 -4.09 11.67 6.99
C VAL A 131 -4.35 10.32 6.33
N ALA A 132 -5.04 9.37 6.99
CA ALA A 132 -5.47 8.12 6.37
C ALA A 132 -6.40 8.36 5.18
N ALA A 133 -7.31 9.33 5.27
CA ALA A 133 -8.16 9.72 4.14
C ALA A 133 -7.31 10.31 3.00
N GLY A 134 -6.43 11.26 3.30
CA GLY A 134 -5.53 11.87 2.32
C GLY A 134 -4.63 10.85 1.61
N THR A 135 -3.96 9.98 2.36
CA THR A 135 -3.09 8.94 1.82
C THR A 135 -3.86 7.91 0.98
N THR A 136 -5.10 7.59 1.37
CA THR A 136 -5.98 6.71 0.59
C THR A 136 -6.36 7.34 -0.75
N LEU A 137 -6.72 8.62 -0.77
CA LEU A 137 -7.05 9.36 -2.00
C LEU A 137 -5.82 9.52 -2.90
N LEU A 138 -4.68 9.90 -2.33
CA LEU A 138 -3.42 10.05 -3.06
C LEU A 138 -2.96 8.74 -3.69
N SER A 139 -3.06 7.63 -2.94
CA SER A 139 -2.74 6.31 -3.48
C SER A 139 -3.59 5.95 -4.70
N ARG A 140 -4.88 6.34 -4.70
CA ARG A 140 -5.77 6.15 -5.83
C ARG A 140 -5.41 7.05 -7.01
N ALA A 141 -5.06 8.31 -6.75
CA ALA A 141 -4.61 9.23 -7.79
C ALA A 141 -3.36 8.70 -8.49
N ILE A 142 -2.36 8.27 -7.74
CA ILE A 142 -1.13 7.67 -8.27
C ILE A 142 -1.44 6.43 -9.12
N GLU A 143 -2.30 5.52 -8.65
CA GLU A 143 -2.69 4.33 -9.41
C GLU A 143 -3.35 4.70 -10.76
N ARG A 144 -4.21 5.72 -10.77
CA ARG A 144 -4.85 6.21 -12.01
C ARG A 144 -3.82 6.79 -12.98
N VAL A 145 -2.91 7.64 -12.48
CA VAL A 145 -1.84 8.22 -13.30
C VAL A 145 -0.95 7.13 -13.90
N VAL A 146 -0.50 6.17 -13.07
CA VAL A 146 0.34 5.06 -13.55
C VAL A 146 -0.40 4.20 -14.58
N ALA A 147 -1.70 3.93 -14.37
CA ALA A 147 -2.51 3.19 -15.34
C ALA A 147 -2.64 3.95 -16.66
N HIS A 148 -2.85 5.27 -16.62
CA HIS A 148 -2.92 6.11 -17.80
C HIS A 148 -1.59 6.14 -18.57
N LEU A 149 -0.47 6.34 -17.87
CA LEU A 149 0.86 6.34 -18.50
C LEU A 149 1.18 4.99 -19.17
N ARG A 150 0.77 3.87 -18.59
CA ARG A 150 0.93 2.55 -19.20
C ARG A 150 0.07 2.37 -20.46
N ALA A 151 -1.15 2.92 -20.46
CA ALA A 151 -2.04 2.85 -21.62
C ALA A 151 -1.53 3.70 -22.80
N VAL A 152 -0.86 4.82 -22.50
CA VAL A 152 -0.29 5.73 -23.51
C VAL A 152 1.09 5.28 -23.99
N SER A 153 1.86 4.53 -23.17
CA SER A 153 3.14 3.96 -23.61
C SER A 153 2.88 2.97 -24.74
N PRO A 154 3.43 3.22 -25.97
CA PRO A 154 3.27 2.27 -27.05
C PRO A 154 3.83 0.94 -26.56
N GLN A 155 2.98 -0.10 -26.56
CA GLN A 155 3.43 -1.46 -26.36
C GLN A 155 4.54 -1.67 -27.40
N ARG A 156 5.79 -1.73 -26.95
CA ARG A 156 6.85 -2.31 -27.79
C ARG A 156 6.28 -3.63 -28.25
N ALA A 157 5.89 -3.67 -29.53
CA ALA A 157 5.37 -4.87 -30.14
C ALA A 157 6.37 -5.98 -29.79
N ALA A 158 5.95 -6.92 -28.96
CA ALA A 158 6.74 -8.12 -28.76
C ALA A 158 6.99 -8.64 -30.17
N PRO A 159 8.26 -8.89 -30.57
CA PRO A 159 8.53 -9.43 -31.88
C PRO A 159 7.63 -10.67 -32.04
N ALA A 160 6.81 -10.64 -33.08
CA ALA A 160 5.81 -11.64 -33.33
C ALA A 160 6.47 -13.01 -33.40
N SER A 161 6.53 -13.71 -32.26
CA SER A 161 6.90 -15.14 -32.19
C SER A 161 5.80 -16.03 -32.75
N ASN A 162 5.04 -15.53 -33.74
CA ASN A 162 3.99 -16.28 -34.42
C ASN A 162 4.49 -17.18 -35.54
N ALA A 163 5.79 -17.11 -35.92
CA ALA A 163 6.30 -17.94 -37.00
C ALA A 163 6.39 -19.44 -36.64
N HIS A 164 6.41 -19.81 -35.35
CA HIS A 164 6.57 -21.22 -34.94
C HIS A 164 5.25 -21.93 -34.59
N ARG A 165 4.13 -21.21 -34.44
CA ARG A 165 2.84 -21.86 -34.17
C ARG A 165 2.09 -22.36 -35.40
N ILE A 166 2.39 -21.84 -36.58
CA ILE A 166 1.69 -22.25 -37.82
C ILE A 166 2.19 -23.61 -38.30
N THR A 167 3.47 -23.95 -38.09
CA THR A 167 4.06 -25.24 -38.54
C THR A 167 3.59 -26.43 -37.68
N ALA A 168 3.32 -26.22 -36.39
CA ALA A 168 2.88 -27.31 -35.50
C ALA A 168 1.39 -27.68 -35.69
N GLN A 169 0.58 -26.80 -36.24
CA GLN A 169 -0.85 -27.04 -36.44
C GLN A 169 -1.13 -27.68 -37.81
N GLN A 170 -0.29 -27.45 -38.80
CA GLN A 170 -0.43 -28.11 -40.11
C GLN A 170 0.02 -29.59 -40.14
N VAL A 171 0.88 -30.02 -39.23
CA VAL A 171 1.32 -31.42 -39.13
C VAL A 171 0.27 -32.33 -38.44
N ARG A 172 -0.72 -31.79 -37.75
CA ARG A 172 -1.77 -32.59 -37.07
C ARG A 172 -3.01 -32.88 -37.89
N LEU A 173 -3.13 -32.42 -39.13
CA LEU A 173 -4.32 -32.62 -39.96
C LEU A 173 -4.20 -33.78 -40.99
N HIS A 174 -3.12 -34.56 -40.99
CA HIS A 174 -2.88 -35.58 -42.01
C HIS A 174 -2.87 -37.06 -41.59
N PRO A 175 -3.53 -37.55 -40.52
CA PRO A 175 -3.72 -38.99 -40.40
C PRO A 175 -5.19 -39.39 -40.29
N ARG A 176 -6.13 -38.77 -41.03
CA ARG A 176 -7.54 -39.20 -40.98
C ARG A 176 -8.19 -39.55 -42.33
N LEU A 177 -7.39 -39.69 -43.37
CA LEU A 177 -7.91 -40.12 -44.72
C LEU A 177 -7.60 -41.58 -45.10
N GLY A 178 -7.22 -42.44 -44.15
CA GLY A 178 -6.89 -43.84 -44.40
C GLY A 178 -7.93 -44.87 -43.85
N GLY A 179 -9.17 -44.50 -43.62
CA GLY A 179 -10.11 -45.34 -42.89
C GLY A 179 -11.49 -45.56 -43.51
N LEU A 180 -11.68 -45.43 -44.81
CA LEU A 180 -12.99 -45.71 -45.43
C LEU A 180 -12.85 -46.66 -46.68
N ALA A 181 -12.28 -47.84 -46.48
CA ALA A 181 -12.36 -48.88 -47.49
C ALA A 181 -12.41 -50.27 -46.84
N GLN A 182 -13.51 -50.59 -46.17
CA GLN A 182 -13.89 -52.00 -45.90
C GLN A 182 -15.36 -52.06 -45.48
N GLY A 183 -16.13 -52.77 -46.23
CA GLY A 183 -17.44 -53.29 -45.76
C GLY A 183 -18.64 -53.08 -46.65
N VAL A 184 -18.57 -53.36 -47.94
CA VAL A 184 -19.80 -53.71 -48.71
C VAL A 184 -19.94 -55.21 -48.68
N ARG A 185 -20.74 -55.76 -47.75
CA ARG A 185 -21.23 -57.14 -47.80
C ARG A 185 -22.45 -57.21 -48.72
N ALA A 186 -22.33 -58.04 -49.76
CA ALA A 186 -23.47 -58.40 -50.62
C ALA A 186 -24.53 -59.22 -49.84
N PRO A 187 -25.86 -59.09 -50.15
CA PRO A 187 -26.90 -59.91 -49.57
C PRO A 187 -26.93 -61.32 -50.17
N PRO A 188 -27.38 -62.38 -49.42
CA PRO A 188 -27.51 -63.71 -49.92
C PRO A 188 -28.69 -63.84 -50.86
N LEU A 189 -28.47 -64.54 -51.94
CA LEU A 189 -29.57 -65.03 -52.87
C LEU A 189 -30.24 -66.26 -52.28
N SER A 190 -31.56 -66.21 -52.17
CA SER A 190 -32.44 -67.34 -51.96
C SER A 190 -33.45 -67.46 -53.09
#